data_4b4827dbd2d5833f16479c6592049773
#
_entry.id   4b4827dbd2d5833f16479c6592049773
#
_cell.length_a   1.000
_cell.length_b   1.000
_cell.length_c   1.000
_cell.angle_alpha   90.00
_cell.angle_beta   90.00
_cell.angle_gamma   90.00
#
_symmetry.space_group_name_H-M   'P 1'
#
loop_
_entity.id
_entity.type
_entity.pdbx_description
1 polymer ?
#
loop_
_entity_poly.entity_id
_entity_poly.type
_entity_poly.pdbx_seq_one_letter_code
_entity_poly.pdbx_strand_id
1 'polypeptide(L)' 'MSPRSRQALAMLLHALSVAVLVVVLTFLLVRIVPGD' A
#
# COMPACT_ATOMS: atom_id res chain seq x y z
N MET A 1 13.66 -15.17 -16.29
CA MET A 1 13.66 -13.96 -15.48
C MET A 1 14.96 -13.82 -14.72
N SER A 2 15.58 -12.67 -14.79
CA SER A 2 16.79 -12.43 -14.04
C SER A 2 16.44 -12.15 -12.57
N PRO A 3 17.33 -12.46 -11.63
CA PRO A 3 17.05 -12.21 -10.21
C PRO A 3 16.83 -10.74 -9.91
N ARG A 4 17.37 -9.84 -10.71
CA ARG A 4 17.15 -8.42 -10.53
C ARG A 4 15.73 -8.02 -10.82
N SER A 5 15.15 -8.53 -11.89
CA SER A 5 13.75 -8.24 -12.25
C SER A 5 12.81 -8.76 -11.20
N ARG A 6 13.11 -9.93 -10.65
CA ARG A 6 12.29 -10.53 -9.61
C ARG A 6 12.32 -9.71 -8.33
N GLN A 7 13.51 -9.21 -7.97
CA GLN A 7 13.65 -8.38 -6.78
C GLN A 7 12.95 -7.04 -6.94
N ALA A 8 13.06 -6.43 -8.10
CA ALA A 8 12.37 -5.18 -8.39
C ALA A 8 10.86 -5.35 -8.34
N LEU A 9 10.36 -6.43 -8.88
CA LEU A 9 8.93 -6.75 -8.84
C LEU A 9 8.44 -6.93 -7.40
N ALA A 10 9.22 -7.64 -6.59
CA ALA A 10 8.86 -7.86 -5.20
C ALA A 10 8.79 -6.54 -4.43
N MET A 11 9.74 -5.65 -4.66
CA MET A 11 9.74 -4.35 -4.03
C MET A 11 8.55 -3.50 -4.46
N LEU A 12 8.24 -3.52 -5.75
CA LEU A 12 7.08 -2.80 -6.28
C LEU A 12 5.78 -3.31 -5.68
N LEU A 13 5.63 -4.61 -5.61
CA LEU A 13 4.44 -5.23 -5.03
C LEU A 13 4.30 -4.86 -3.56
N HIS A 14 5.40 -4.87 -2.84
CA HIS A 14 5.39 -4.52 -1.43
C HIS A 14 5.00 -3.06 -1.23
N ALA A 15 5.59 -2.17 -2.00
CA ALA A 15 5.29 -0.74 -1.93
C ALA A 15 3.83 -0.46 -2.27
N LEU A 16 3.33 -1.13 -3.30
CA LEU A 16 1.94 -0.99 -3.71
C LEU A 16 1.00 -1.47 -2.61
N SER A 17 1.33 -2.58 -1.99
CA SER A 17 0.53 -3.14 -0.89
C SER A 17 0.44 -2.18 0.28
N VAL A 18 1.57 -1.61 0.67
CA VAL A 18 1.62 -0.63 1.76
C VAL A 18 0.83 0.62 1.41
N ALA A 19 0.96 1.10 0.19
CA ALA A 19 0.23 2.28 -0.27
C ALA A 19 -1.28 2.06 -0.20
N VAL A 20 -1.74 0.91 -0.68
CA VAL A 20 -3.17 0.57 -0.62
C VAL A 20 -3.63 0.47 0.83
N LEU A 21 -2.83 -0.14 1.68
CA LEU A 21 -3.17 -0.27 3.09
C LEU A 21 -3.32 1.10 3.75
N VAL A 22 -2.40 2.01 3.49
CA VAL A 22 -2.45 3.37 4.04
C VAL A 22 -3.70 4.10 3.57
N VAL A 23 -4.01 4.00 2.29
CA VAL A 23 -5.20 4.65 1.73
C VAL A 23 -6.47 4.10 2.37
N VAL A 24 -6.56 2.79 2.49
CA VAL A 24 -7.73 2.15 3.10
C VAL A 24 -7.87 2.55 4.56
N LEU A 25 -6.78 2.54 5.29
CA LEU A 25 -6.79 2.93 6.70
C LEU A 25 -7.22 4.38 6.88
N THR A 26 -6.68 5.27 6.06
CA THR A 26 -7.06 6.69 6.10
C THR A 26 -8.54 6.85 5.79
N PHE A 27 -9.02 6.16 4.79
CA PHE A 27 -10.43 6.22 4.40
C PHE A 27 -11.35 5.74 5.53
N LEU A 28 -11.00 4.62 6.14
CA LEU A 28 -11.78 4.08 7.25
C LEU A 28 -11.74 5.01 8.45
N LEU A 29 -10.60 5.59 8.72
CA LEU A 29 -10.44 6.50 9.86
C LEU A 29 -11.35 7.72 9.72
N VAL A 30 -11.37 8.31 8.54
CA VAL A 30 -12.23 9.46 8.26
C VAL A 30 -13.70 9.08 8.35
N ARG A 31 -14.03 7.85 8.01
CA ARG A 31 -15.41 7.38 8.04
C ARG A 31 -15.89 7.07 9.46
N ILE A 32 -15.03 6.46 10.26
CA ILE A 32 -15.39 6.07 11.64
C ILE A 32 -15.35 7.28 12.55
N VAL A 33 -14.37 8.16 12.37
CA VAL A 33 -14.25 9.38 13.17
C VAL A 33 -14.48 10.56 12.23
N PRO A 34 -15.72 10.99 12.04
CA PRO A 34 -15.99 12.19 11.27
C PRO A 34 -15.34 13.37 11.97
N GLY A 35 -14.29 13.88 11.36
CA GLY A 35 -13.55 15.00 11.90
C GLY A 35 -14.42 16.24 11.93
N ASP A 36 -14.96 16.50 13.05
CA ASP A 36 -15.73 17.71 13.22
C ASP A 36 -15.29 18.42 14.48
#